data_1ced3bcc1523c99f1a0705b5ff060015
#
_entry.id   1ced3bcc1523c99f1a0705b5ff060015
#
_cell.length_a   1.000
_cell.length_b   1.000
_cell.length_c   1.000
_cell.angle_alpha   90.00
_cell.angle_beta   90.00
_cell.angle_gamma   90.00
#
_symmetry.space_group_name_H-M   'P 1'
#
loop_
_entity.id
_entity.type
_entity.pdbx_description
1 polymer ?
#
loop_
_entity_poly.entity_id
_entity_poly.type
_entity_poly.pdbx_seq_one_letter_code
_entity_poly.pdbx_strand_id
1 'polypeptide(L)'
;MRDIIPYHFEGLNCYEDAVISVIARYRTDYKLLFFMFWGFVYEKNNVIGEGIKRNRVIFSRIIKDVFNIDLFMKREMLDENKLKELPVIIFIDTYWCFWHMDFKKSHHIHYVVINEVQEEGVICLDAAFEKKGIFISWEELEKGHKDNSYFSQDDYIPVTEFWGLDNTFSIPRYVLWNEMLNIFSMYDLDKAFKQFIYDLKTVFIFDKEYEMFERSVTDVAMDRKLGMMSGCRKLFVLFLKELSESLNVDNLETLIDKLEYSAKLWNSIKIILRKCYFSRYTEKSLKSILEIIQEISSTELEIFYLINVSKSIISDKC
;
A
#
# COMPACT_ATOMS: atom_id res chain seq x y z
N MET A 1 2.99 -14.65 24.42
CA MET A 1 3.24 -14.18 23.04
C MET A 1 2.35 -12.96 22.80
N ARG A 2 2.82 -11.87 22.18
CA ARG A 2 1.95 -10.69 21.94
C ARG A 2 0.93 -11.04 20.85
N ASP A 3 -0.33 -10.58 20.97
CA ASP A 3 -1.32 -10.76 19.92
C ASP A 3 -0.96 -9.97 18.66
N ILE A 4 -1.33 -10.46 17.49
CA ILE A 4 -1.24 -9.66 16.27
C ILE A 4 -2.33 -8.58 16.35
N ILE A 5 -1.92 -7.34 16.16
CA ILE A 5 -2.83 -6.19 16.06
C ILE A 5 -3.05 -5.92 14.58
N PRO A 6 -4.30 -5.88 14.09
CA PRO A 6 -4.56 -5.49 12.72
C PRO A 6 -4.24 -4.01 12.54
N TYR A 7 -3.39 -3.69 11.58
CA TYR A 7 -3.04 -2.33 11.20
C TYR A 7 -3.54 -2.07 9.78
N HIS A 8 -4.32 -1.02 9.63
CA HIS A 8 -4.70 -0.49 8.32
C HIS A 8 -4.05 0.87 8.09
N PHE A 9 -3.40 1.02 6.96
CA PHE A 9 -2.78 2.27 6.54
C PHE A 9 -3.33 2.71 5.18
N GLU A 10 -3.92 3.90 5.12
CA GLU A 10 -4.28 4.52 3.84
C GLU A 10 -3.01 4.54 2.95
N GLY A 11 -3.11 3.96 1.76
CA GLY A 11 -1.96 3.83 0.85
C GLY A 11 -1.43 2.40 0.69
N LEU A 12 -1.76 1.48 1.60
CA LEU A 12 -1.50 0.05 1.46
C LEU A 12 -2.69 -0.68 0.85
N ASN A 13 -2.44 -1.85 0.28
CA ASN A 13 -3.49 -2.80 -0.06
C ASN A 13 -3.67 -3.83 1.08
N CYS A 14 -4.72 -4.65 1.00
CA CYS A 14 -5.04 -5.63 2.04
C CYS A 14 -3.92 -6.65 2.29
N TYR A 15 -3.15 -7.04 1.27
CA TYR A 15 -1.99 -7.90 1.43
C TYR A 15 -0.86 -7.22 2.22
N GLU A 16 -0.53 -5.98 1.88
CA GLU A 16 0.50 -5.20 2.56
C GLU A 16 0.11 -4.90 4.01
N ASP A 17 -1.15 -4.54 4.26
CA ASP A 17 -1.69 -4.36 5.62
C ASP A 17 -1.55 -5.65 6.45
N ALA A 18 -1.86 -6.82 5.85
CA ALA A 18 -1.71 -8.11 6.50
C ALA A 18 -0.25 -8.41 6.84
N VAL A 19 0.68 -8.22 5.89
CA VAL A 19 2.13 -8.42 6.09
C VAL A 19 2.66 -7.50 7.18
N ILE A 20 2.33 -6.20 7.13
CA ILE A 20 2.78 -5.22 8.14
C ILE A 20 2.24 -5.59 9.53
N SER A 21 0.99 -6.03 9.63
CA SER A 21 0.39 -6.44 10.91
C SER A 21 1.13 -7.64 11.53
N VAL A 22 1.55 -8.60 10.69
CA VAL A 22 2.37 -9.73 11.17
C VAL A 22 3.76 -9.23 11.60
N ILE A 23 4.46 -8.46 10.78
CA ILE A 23 5.81 -7.96 11.10
C ILE A 23 5.80 -7.10 12.38
N ALA A 24 4.80 -6.22 12.55
CA ALA A 24 4.68 -5.34 13.70
C ALA A 24 4.54 -6.08 15.05
N ARG A 25 4.08 -7.34 15.03
CA ARG A 25 4.06 -8.20 16.23
C ARG A 25 5.47 -8.50 16.74
N TYR A 26 6.41 -8.70 15.81
CA TYR A 26 7.78 -9.12 16.11
C TYR A 26 8.76 -7.95 16.10
N ARG A 27 8.44 -6.86 15.39
CA ARG A 27 9.32 -5.72 15.13
C ARG A 27 8.67 -4.39 15.52
N THR A 28 9.24 -3.72 16.53
CA THR A 28 8.79 -2.37 16.90
C THR A 28 9.15 -1.31 15.87
N ASP A 29 10.22 -1.56 15.11
CA ASP A 29 10.76 -0.68 14.07
C ASP A 29 10.18 -0.96 12.66
N TYR A 30 9.03 -1.63 12.56
CA TYR A 30 8.39 -2.01 11.29
C TYR A 30 8.09 -0.82 10.37
N LYS A 31 7.94 0.39 10.91
CA LYS A 31 7.71 1.61 10.13
C LYS A 31 8.87 1.97 9.21
N LEU A 32 10.05 1.38 9.45
CA LEU A 32 11.18 1.51 8.52
C LEU A 32 10.89 0.97 7.12
N LEU A 33 9.94 0.06 6.98
CA LEU A 33 9.51 -0.42 5.67
C LEU A 33 8.80 0.65 4.84
N PHE A 34 8.31 1.72 5.47
CA PHE A 34 7.47 2.70 4.79
C PHE A 34 8.21 3.63 3.83
N PHE A 35 9.55 3.63 3.85
CA PHE A 35 10.34 4.41 2.88
C PHE A 35 10.04 4.03 1.42
N MET A 36 9.68 2.79 1.18
CA MET A 36 9.41 2.28 -0.17
C MET A 36 8.11 2.81 -0.80
N PHE A 37 7.20 3.38 0.00
CA PHE A 37 5.88 3.78 -0.50
C PHE A 37 5.86 5.20 -1.07
N TRP A 38 6.86 6.05 -0.79
CA TRP A 38 6.94 7.34 -1.45
C TRP A 38 7.43 7.18 -2.90
N GLY A 39 6.83 7.93 -3.79
CA GLY A 39 7.12 7.95 -5.22
C GLY A 39 5.83 8.17 -6.01
N PHE A 40 5.99 8.68 -7.21
CA PHE A 40 4.91 8.88 -8.17
C PHE A 40 5.40 8.41 -9.53
N VAL A 41 4.71 7.41 -10.07
CA VAL A 41 4.94 6.91 -11.44
C VAL A 41 3.66 7.12 -12.21
N TYR A 42 3.77 7.70 -13.39
CA TYR A 42 2.65 7.85 -14.28
C TYR A 42 2.97 7.22 -15.64
N GLU A 43 2.10 6.34 -16.08
CA GLU A 43 2.15 5.72 -17.41
C GLU A 43 0.90 6.14 -18.18
N LYS A 44 1.09 6.63 -19.41
CA LYS A 44 -0.03 7.02 -20.27
C LYS A 44 -1.02 5.87 -20.44
N ASN A 45 -2.30 6.14 -20.15
CA ASN A 45 -3.39 5.18 -20.31
C ASN A 45 -4.65 5.88 -20.84
N ASN A 46 -5.59 5.11 -21.39
CA ASN A 46 -6.89 5.64 -21.84
C ASN A 46 -7.81 6.05 -20.66
N VAL A 47 -7.58 5.51 -19.48
CA VAL A 47 -8.17 5.89 -18.20
C VAL A 47 -7.03 6.42 -17.33
N ILE A 48 -7.11 7.68 -16.91
CA ILE A 48 -5.99 8.34 -16.21
C ILE A 48 -5.71 7.66 -14.86
N GLY A 49 -6.75 7.23 -14.16
CA GLY A 49 -6.60 6.49 -12.90
C GLY A 49 -5.73 5.24 -13.04
N GLU A 50 -5.85 4.50 -14.13
CA GLU A 50 -5.01 3.31 -14.40
C GLU A 50 -3.53 3.66 -14.60
N GLY A 51 -3.24 4.86 -15.08
CA GLY A 51 -1.87 5.35 -15.29
C GLY A 51 -1.15 5.73 -14.00
N ILE A 52 -1.89 6.02 -12.92
CA ILE A 52 -1.31 6.42 -11.63
C ILE A 52 -0.81 5.18 -10.89
N LYS A 53 0.48 5.15 -10.60
CA LYS A 53 1.13 4.05 -9.90
C LYS A 53 2.04 4.59 -8.81
N ARG A 54 2.12 3.86 -7.72
CA ARG A 54 3.20 4.06 -6.75
C ARG A 54 4.46 3.35 -7.25
N ASN A 55 5.51 3.45 -6.49
CA ASN A 55 6.80 2.90 -6.84
C ASN A 55 6.73 1.38 -7.14
N ARG A 56 7.67 0.89 -7.96
CA ARG A 56 7.72 -0.50 -8.46
C ARG A 56 8.62 -1.43 -7.64
N VAL A 57 9.01 -1.01 -6.44
CA VAL A 57 9.88 -1.84 -5.61
C VAL A 57 9.14 -3.10 -5.15
N ILE A 58 9.81 -4.23 -5.23
CA ILE A 58 9.24 -5.51 -4.81
C ILE A 58 9.20 -5.55 -3.28
N PHE A 59 7.99 -5.54 -2.73
CA PHE A 59 7.74 -5.47 -1.30
C PHE A 59 8.46 -6.57 -0.49
N SER A 60 8.39 -7.82 -0.95
CA SER A 60 9.06 -8.95 -0.29
C SER A 60 10.59 -8.79 -0.25
N ARG A 61 11.18 -8.23 -1.30
CA ARG A 61 12.62 -7.96 -1.35
C ARG A 61 13.03 -6.95 -0.27
N ILE A 62 12.28 -5.86 -0.13
CA ILE A 62 12.60 -4.84 0.88
C ILE A 62 12.48 -5.41 2.30
N ILE A 63 11.46 -6.23 2.57
CA ILE A 63 11.32 -6.89 3.87
C ILE A 63 12.53 -7.77 4.16
N LYS A 64 13.01 -8.52 3.15
CA LYS A 64 14.22 -9.33 3.26
C LYS A 64 15.45 -8.47 3.53
N ASP A 65 15.64 -7.41 2.76
CA ASP A 65 16.82 -6.55 2.86
C ASP A 65 16.86 -5.78 4.19
N VAL A 66 15.70 -5.33 4.70
CA VAL A 66 15.60 -4.51 5.93
C VAL A 66 15.62 -5.35 7.20
N PHE A 67 14.92 -6.48 7.23
CA PHE A 67 14.73 -7.29 8.45
C PHE A 67 15.24 -8.72 8.34
N ASN A 68 15.74 -9.12 7.17
CA ASN A 68 16.09 -10.49 6.88
C ASN A 68 14.94 -11.49 7.10
N ILE A 69 13.71 -11.04 6.80
CA ILE A 69 12.50 -11.87 6.82
C ILE A 69 12.16 -12.26 5.39
N ASP A 70 12.03 -13.54 5.12
CA ASP A 70 11.59 -14.07 3.83
C ASP A 70 10.07 -14.25 3.82
N LEU A 71 9.45 -13.84 2.73
CA LEU A 71 8.05 -14.13 2.42
C LEU A 71 8.01 -15.21 1.35
N PHE A 72 7.52 -16.40 1.71
CA PHE A 72 7.35 -17.51 0.79
C PHE A 72 5.90 -17.65 0.38
N MET A 73 5.62 -17.42 -0.89
CA MET A 73 4.30 -17.69 -1.45
C MET A 73 4.29 -19.13 -1.99
N LYS A 74 3.46 -19.96 -1.38
CA LYS A 74 3.23 -21.35 -1.77
C LYS A 74 1.81 -21.50 -2.29
N ARG A 75 1.56 -22.58 -3.04
CA ARG A 75 0.21 -23.04 -3.34
C ARG A 75 0.03 -24.36 -2.61
N GLU A 76 -0.86 -24.39 -1.64
CA GLU A 76 -1.10 -25.57 -0.81
C GLU A 76 -2.59 -25.88 -0.69
N MET A 77 -2.91 -27.17 -0.55
CA MET A 77 -4.24 -27.57 -0.04
C MET A 77 -4.29 -27.19 1.43
N LEU A 78 -5.29 -26.39 1.82
CA LEU A 78 -5.48 -26.05 3.23
C LEU A 78 -6.08 -27.26 3.95
N ASP A 79 -5.30 -27.82 4.85
CA ASP A 79 -5.80 -28.74 5.86
C ASP A 79 -5.19 -28.39 7.24
N GLU A 80 -5.81 -28.86 8.29
CA GLU A 80 -5.39 -28.63 9.68
C GLU A 80 -3.94 -29.04 9.97
N ASN A 81 -3.42 -30.04 9.24
CA ASN A 81 -2.09 -30.59 9.43
C ASN A 81 -0.99 -29.76 8.76
N LYS A 82 -1.34 -28.91 7.80
CA LYS A 82 -0.38 -28.13 7.00
C LYS A 82 -0.16 -26.72 7.51
N LEU A 83 -1.14 -26.15 8.22
CA LEU A 83 -1.02 -24.83 8.84
C LEU A 83 -0.29 -24.89 10.19
N LYS A 84 0.90 -25.51 10.23
CA LYS A 84 1.67 -25.69 11.49
C LYS A 84 2.47 -24.47 11.89
N GLU A 85 2.87 -23.66 10.93
CA GLU A 85 3.73 -22.49 11.15
C GLU A 85 2.91 -21.19 11.02
N LEU A 86 2.25 -20.81 12.09
CA LEU A 86 1.48 -19.58 12.18
C LEU A 86 2.36 -18.40 12.63
N PRO A 87 2.05 -17.17 12.20
CA PRO A 87 0.93 -16.76 11.34
C PRO A 87 1.19 -16.97 9.85
N VAL A 88 0.15 -17.20 9.07
CA VAL A 88 0.21 -17.22 7.60
C VAL A 88 -0.83 -16.26 7.00
N ILE A 89 -0.56 -15.74 5.82
CA ILE A 89 -1.52 -14.95 5.06
C ILE A 89 -2.11 -15.83 3.97
N ILE A 90 -3.43 -15.84 3.90
CA ILE A 90 -4.18 -16.48 2.83
C ILE A 90 -5.01 -15.44 2.07
N PHE A 91 -5.34 -15.76 0.83
CA PHE A 91 -6.37 -15.02 0.14
C PHE A 91 -7.75 -15.67 0.38
N ILE A 92 -8.78 -14.84 0.35
CA ILE A 92 -10.18 -15.25 0.42
C ILE A 92 -11.01 -14.37 -0.52
N ASP A 93 -12.10 -14.93 -1.06
CA ASP A 93 -13.03 -14.15 -1.87
C ASP A 93 -13.96 -13.31 -0.98
N THR A 94 -14.04 -12.00 -1.25
CA THR A 94 -14.91 -11.07 -0.51
C THR A 94 -16.37 -11.49 -0.52
N TYR A 95 -16.85 -12.22 -1.54
CA TYR A 95 -18.20 -12.74 -1.61
C TYR A 95 -18.55 -13.64 -0.41
N TRP A 96 -17.56 -14.32 0.17
CA TRP A 96 -17.71 -15.21 1.34
C TRP A 96 -17.32 -14.54 2.66
N CYS A 97 -16.78 -13.33 2.64
CA CYS A 97 -16.39 -12.58 3.84
C CYS A 97 -17.61 -11.88 4.45
N PHE A 98 -18.30 -12.48 5.42
CA PHE A 98 -19.53 -11.93 6.03
C PHE A 98 -19.32 -10.55 6.68
N TRP A 99 -18.10 -10.18 6.96
CA TRP A 99 -17.74 -8.87 7.52
C TRP A 99 -17.38 -7.81 6.45
N HIS A 100 -17.28 -8.22 5.17
CA HIS A 100 -16.94 -7.35 4.06
C HIS A 100 -18.19 -6.73 3.43
N MET A 101 -18.08 -5.51 2.91
CA MET A 101 -19.21 -4.83 2.26
C MET A 101 -19.71 -5.53 0.99
N ASP A 102 -18.84 -6.31 0.35
CA ASP A 102 -19.13 -7.09 -0.86
C ASP A 102 -19.68 -8.48 -0.57
N PHE A 103 -19.93 -8.80 0.71
CA PHE A 103 -20.53 -10.10 1.09
C PHE A 103 -21.80 -10.39 0.32
N LYS A 104 -21.83 -11.53 -0.39
CA LYS A 104 -22.91 -11.99 -1.26
C LYS A 104 -23.29 -11.00 -2.37
N LYS A 105 -22.36 -10.10 -2.78
CA LYS A 105 -22.60 -9.10 -3.82
C LYS A 105 -21.61 -9.21 -4.97
N SER A 106 -20.32 -9.26 -4.68
CA SER A 106 -19.27 -9.26 -5.69
C SER A 106 -18.05 -10.07 -5.26
N HIS A 107 -17.35 -10.60 -6.26
CA HIS A 107 -16.19 -11.45 -6.10
C HIS A 107 -14.91 -10.62 -6.27
N HIS A 108 -14.13 -10.46 -5.21
CA HIS A 108 -12.82 -9.79 -5.24
C HIS A 108 -11.82 -10.56 -4.38
N ILE A 109 -10.54 -10.44 -4.74
CA ILE A 109 -9.45 -10.99 -3.94
C ILE A 109 -9.28 -10.13 -2.68
N HIS A 110 -9.25 -10.80 -1.53
CA HIS A 110 -8.96 -10.19 -0.25
C HIS A 110 -7.97 -11.04 0.53
N TYR A 111 -7.17 -10.43 1.40
CA TYR A 111 -6.15 -11.13 2.18
C TYR A 111 -6.43 -11.01 3.67
N VAL A 112 -6.35 -12.16 4.35
CA VAL A 112 -6.49 -12.26 5.81
C VAL A 112 -5.32 -13.03 6.41
N VAL A 113 -5.05 -12.80 7.69
CA VAL A 113 -4.02 -13.52 8.43
C VAL A 113 -4.69 -14.61 9.26
N ILE A 114 -4.29 -15.87 9.07
CA ILE A 114 -4.63 -16.96 10.00
C ILE A 114 -3.62 -16.91 11.15
N ASN A 115 -4.11 -16.81 12.37
CA ASN A 115 -3.28 -16.79 13.58
C ASN A 115 -3.55 -17.95 14.54
N GLU A 116 -4.61 -18.73 14.29
CA GLU A 116 -4.95 -19.92 15.06
C GLU A 116 -5.70 -20.93 14.19
N VAL A 117 -5.42 -22.20 14.38
CA VAL A 117 -6.14 -23.33 13.76
C VAL A 117 -6.94 -24.05 14.82
N GLN A 118 -8.20 -24.35 14.51
CA GLN A 118 -9.14 -25.09 15.34
C GLN A 118 -9.66 -26.31 14.56
N GLU A 119 -10.25 -27.27 15.25
CA GLU A 119 -10.79 -28.51 14.65
C GLU A 119 -11.82 -28.20 13.53
N GLU A 120 -12.68 -27.18 13.74
CA GLU A 120 -13.77 -26.85 12.83
C GLU A 120 -13.41 -25.75 11.81
N GLY A 121 -12.23 -25.12 11.93
CA GLY A 121 -11.84 -24.00 11.07
C GLY A 121 -10.64 -23.24 11.57
N VAL A 122 -10.59 -21.95 11.25
CA VAL A 122 -9.45 -21.07 11.59
C VAL A 122 -9.94 -19.77 12.24
N ILE A 123 -9.10 -19.19 13.09
CA ILE A 123 -9.29 -17.84 13.59
C ILE A 123 -8.38 -16.90 12.79
N CYS A 124 -9.02 -15.93 12.17
CA CYS A 124 -8.36 -14.94 11.32
C CYS A 124 -8.39 -13.54 11.90
N LEU A 125 -7.51 -12.69 11.39
CA LEU A 125 -7.63 -11.25 11.48
C LEU A 125 -7.63 -10.65 10.05
N ASP A 126 -8.37 -9.57 9.90
CA ASP A 126 -8.44 -8.77 8.70
C ASP A 126 -7.86 -7.39 9.00
N ALA A 127 -6.66 -7.15 8.47
CA ALA A 127 -5.94 -5.91 8.72
C ALA A 127 -6.61 -4.71 8.04
N ALA A 128 -7.10 -4.88 6.81
CA ALA A 128 -7.74 -3.80 6.05
C ALA A 128 -9.05 -3.29 6.69
N PHE A 129 -9.71 -4.10 7.50
CA PHE A 129 -10.93 -3.73 8.26
C PHE A 129 -10.69 -3.63 9.76
N GLU A 130 -9.45 -3.72 10.21
CA GLU A 130 -9.04 -3.66 11.63
C GLU A 130 -9.83 -4.65 12.52
N LYS A 131 -10.14 -5.83 11.98
CA LYS A 131 -10.91 -6.87 12.68
C LYS A 131 -10.01 -8.02 13.11
N LYS A 132 -10.34 -8.61 14.26
CA LYS A 132 -9.67 -9.79 14.80
C LYS A 132 -10.67 -10.79 15.38
N GLY A 133 -10.23 -12.03 15.56
CA GLY A 133 -11.07 -13.09 16.12
C GLY A 133 -12.18 -13.51 15.16
N ILE A 134 -11.96 -13.40 13.86
CA ILE A 134 -12.92 -13.83 12.84
C ILE A 134 -12.79 -15.34 12.70
N PHE A 135 -13.82 -16.09 13.06
CA PHE A 135 -13.87 -17.52 12.80
C PHE A 135 -14.38 -17.77 11.38
N ILE A 136 -13.67 -18.65 10.65
CA ILE A 136 -14.03 -19.12 9.31
C ILE A 136 -13.94 -20.65 9.37
N SER A 137 -15.06 -21.33 9.09
CA SER A 137 -15.07 -22.80 9.01
C SER A 137 -14.27 -23.30 7.80
N TRP A 138 -13.80 -24.56 7.87
CA TRP A 138 -13.12 -25.18 6.72
C TRP A 138 -13.97 -25.16 5.46
N GLU A 139 -15.29 -25.39 5.60
CA GLU A 139 -16.24 -25.36 4.48
C GLU A 139 -16.33 -23.96 3.84
N GLU A 140 -16.41 -22.89 4.64
CA GLU A 140 -16.45 -21.51 4.13
C GLU A 140 -15.14 -21.12 3.47
N LEU A 141 -14.01 -21.56 4.04
CA LEU A 141 -12.70 -21.33 3.48
C LEU A 141 -12.55 -22.00 2.11
N GLU A 142 -12.98 -23.26 1.99
CA GLU A 142 -12.98 -24.01 0.73
C GLU A 142 -13.88 -23.34 -0.33
N LYS A 143 -15.08 -22.92 0.04
CA LYS A 143 -15.99 -22.18 -0.86
C LYS A 143 -15.37 -20.86 -1.32
N GLY A 144 -14.74 -20.11 -0.41
CA GLY A 144 -14.07 -18.85 -0.71
C GLY A 144 -12.96 -18.97 -1.74
N HIS A 145 -12.45 -20.18 -1.97
CA HIS A 145 -11.41 -20.43 -2.98
C HIS A 145 -11.93 -20.97 -4.29
N LYS A 146 -12.86 -21.93 -4.22
CA LYS A 146 -13.37 -22.63 -5.42
C LYS A 146 -14.21 -21.74 -6.34
N ASP A 147 -14.94 -20.79 -5.78
CA ASP A 147 -15.84 -19.94 -6.54
C ASP A 147 -15.16 -18.76 -7.24
N ASN A 148 -13.86 -18.55 -7.01
CA ASN A 148 -13.17 -17.41 -7.54
C ASN A 148 -12.57 -17.69 -8.93
N SER A 149 -13.15 -17.07 -9.96
CA SER A 149 -12.70 -17.18 -11.36
C SER A 149 -11.29 -16.64 -11.65
N TYR A 150 -10.68 -15.90 -10.72
CA TYR A 150 -9.31 -15.41 -10.85
C TYR A 150 -8.25 -16.50 -10.59
N PHE A 151 -8.65 -17.59 -9.91
CA PHE A 151 -7.76 -18.72 -9.67
C PHE A 151 -8.37 -19.91 -10.39
N SER A 152 -7.69 -20.37 -11.41
CA SER A 152 -8.04 -21.57 -12.14
C SER A 152 -8.35 -22.71 -11.15
N GLN A 153 -9.30 -23.51 -11.46
CA GLN A 153 -9.78 -24.84 -11.00
C GLN A 153 -8.83 -25.72 -10.15
N ASP A 154 -7.73 -25.17 -9.63
CA ASP A 154 -6.80 -25.88 -8.78
C ASP A 154 -7.28 -25.82 -7.34
N ASP A 155 -7.30 -26.96 -6.66
CA ASP A 155 -7.61 -27.12 -5.22
C ASP A 155 -6.56 -26.46 -4.29
N TYR A 156 -5.66 -25.63 -4.86
CA TYR A 156 -4.54 -25.04 -4.14
C TYR A 156 -4.76 -23.56 -3.83
N ILE A 157 -4.57 -23.22 -2.57
CA ILE A 157 -4.70 -21.85 -2.05
C ILE A 157 -3.32 -21.19 -1.99
N PRO A 158 -3.15 -19.95 -2.47
CA PRO A 158 -1.94 -19.19 -2.21
C PRO A 158 -1.81 -18.87 -0.72
N VAL A 159 -0.76 -19.40 -0.10
CA VAL A 159 -0.39 -19.16 1.29
C VAL A 159 0.91 -18.39 1.32
N THR A 160 0.98 -17.31 2.09
CA THR A 160 2.24 -16.62 2.36
C THR A 160 2.71 -16.95 3.76
N GLU A 161 3.86 -17.59 3.84
CA GLU A 161 4.59 -17.91 5.08
C GLU A 161 5.68 -16.89 5.34
N PHE A 162 6.06 -16.77 6.60
CA PHE A 162 7.12 -15.88 7.07
C PHE A 162 8.25 -16.70 7.66
N TRP A 163 9.47 -16.52 7.15
CA TRP A 163 10.66 -17.15 7.71
C TRP A 163 11.57 -16.08 8.31
N GLY A 164 12.04 -16.30 9.52
CA GLY A 164 12.92 -15.38 10.22
C GLY A 164 12.22 -14.26 10.99
N LEU A 165 10.94 -14.45 11.36
CA LEU A 165 10.20 -13.46 12.18
C LEU A 165 10.87 -13.17 13.53
N ASP A 166 11.50 -14.18 14.14
CA ASP A 166 12.20 -14.03 15.43
C ASP A 166 13.63 -13.45 15.27
N ASN A 167 14.02 -13.15 14.04
CA ASN A 167 15.33 -12.58 13.74
C ASN A 167 15.40 -11.15 14.29
N THR A 168 16.48 -10.88 15.04
CA THR A 168 16.76 -9.55 15.60
C THR A 168 17.52 -8.65 14.63
N PHE A 169 17.86 -9.14 13.44
CA PHE A 169 18.55 -8.35 12.43
C PHE A 169 17.74 -7.11 12.04
N SER A 170 18.41 -5.98 11.95
CA SER A 170 17.90 -4.76 11.37
C SER A 170 19.03 -4.08 10.61
N ILE A 171 18.73 -3.63 9.41
CA ILE A 171 19.68 -2.88 8.60
C ILE A 171 20.10 -1.59 9.34
N PRO A 172 21.39 -1.20 9.34
CA PRO A 172 21.80 0.07 9.89
C PRO A 172 21.07 1.24 9.22
N ARG A 173 20.63 2.22 10.01
CA ARG A 173 19.80 3.35 9.53
C ARG A 173 20.43 4.13 8.37
N TYR A 174 21.74 4.32 8.39
CA TYR A 174 22.45 5.00 7.30
C TYR A 174 22.45 4.18 5.99
N VAL A 175 22.49 2.85 6.09
CA VAL A 175 22.39 1.96 4.92
C VAL A 175 20.99 2.05 4.33
N LEU A 176 19.97 2.04 5.19
CA LEU A 176 18.57 2.20 4.78
C LEU A 176 18.33 3.54 4.10
N TRP A 177 18.92 4.63 4.62
CA TRP A 177 18.85 5.94 3.99
C TRP A 177 19.44 5.91 2.57
N ASN A 178 20.61 5.31 2.41
CA ASN A 178 21.26 5.19 1.09
C ASN A 178 20.45 4.32 0.13
N GLU A 179 19.85 3.24 0.61
CA GLU A 179 18.97 2.40 -0.22
C GLU A 179 17.71 3.16 -0.67
N MET A 180 17.12 3.93 0.20
CA MET A 180 16.04 4.85 -0.14
C MET A 180 16.45 5.81 -1.25
N LEU A 181 17.65 6.44 -1.15
CA LEU A 181 18.14 7.34 -2.17
C LEU A 181 18.39 6.65 -3.52
N ASN A 182 18.88 5.42 -3.50
CA ASN A 182 19.06 4.60 -4.71
C ASN A 182 17.72 4.35 -5.39
N ILE A 183 16.69 3.95 -4.63
CA ILE A 183 15.34 3.75 -5.16
C ILE A 183 14.80 5.04 -5.77
N PHE A 184 14.98 6.18 -5.09
CA PHE A 184 14.46 7.46 -5.58
C PHE A 184 15.18 7.94 -6.84
N SER A 185 16.48 7.65 -6.98
CA SER A 185 17.23 7.99 -8.19
C SER A 185 16.71 7.29 -9.46
N MET A 186 15.92 6.24 -9.32
CA MET A 186 15.31 5.53 -10.45
C MET A 186 14.05 6.23 -11.00
N TYR A 187 13.54 7.26 -10.31
CA TYR A 187 12.30 7.96 -10.70
C TYR A 187 12.60 9.32 -11.35
N ASP A 188 12.01 9.52 -12.51
CA ASP A 188 11.91 10.83 -13.14
C ASP A 188 10.57 11.47 -12.77
N LEU A 189 10.51 12.03 -11.55
CA LEU A 189 9.31 12.67 -11.02
C LEU A 189 8.83 13.82 -11.90
N ASP A 190 9.74 14.63 -12.41
CA ASP A 190 9.40 15.78 -13.26
C ASP A 190 8.72 15.33 -14.55
N LYS A 191 9.27 14.30 -15.20
CA LYS A 191 8.65 13.69 -16.38
C LYS A 191 7.28 13.09 -16.08
N ALA A 192 7.15 12.36 -14.95
CA ALA A 192 5.89 11.75 -14.55
C ALA A 192 4.80 12.81 -14.32
N PHE A 193 5.09 13.90 -13.61
CA PHE A 193 4.15 15.00 -13.39
C PHE A 193 3.81 15.75 -14.67
N LYS A 194 4.78 16.04 -15.52
CA LYS A 194 4.54 16.69 -16.83
C LYS A 194 3.60 15.88 -17.71
N GLN A 195 3.82 14.57 -17.78
CA GLN A 195 2.95 13.69 -18.56
C GLN A 195 1.54 13.61 -17.96
N PHE A 196 1.44 13.48 -16.64
CA PHE A 196 0.15 13.44 -15.95
C PHE A 196 -0.67 14.72 -16.16
N ILE A 197 -0.03 15.88 -16.00
CA ILE A 197 -0.67 17.19 -16.25
C ILE A 197 -1.09 17.33 -17.72
N TYR A 198 -0.26 16.87 -18.63
CA TYR A 198 -0.58 16.90 -20.06
C TYR A 198 -1.81 16.05 -20.39
N ASP A 199 -1.85 14.82 -19.90
CA ASP A 199 -2.96 13.90 -20.15
C ASP A 199 -4.26 14.36 -19.48
N LEU A 200 -4.20 14.96 -18.29
CA LEU A 200 -5.35 15.60 -17.67
C LEU A 200 -5.95 16.74 -18.51
N LYS A 201 -5.11 17.47 -19.24
CA LYS A 201 -5.56 18.55 -20.13
C LYS A 201 -6.10 18.06 -21.47
N THR A 202 -5.62 16.93 -21.98
CA THR A 202 -5.82 16.53 -23.37
C THR A 202 -6.58 15.23 -23.55
N VAL A 203 -6.51 14.32 -22.57
CA VAL A 203 -7.06 12.96 -22.67
C VAL A 203 -8.15 12.69 -21.63
N PHE A 204 -8.22 13.49 -20.56
CA PHE A 204 -9.17 13.27 -19.47
C PHE A 204 -10.63 13.29 -19.98
N ILE A 205 -11.32 12.18 -19.76
CA ILE A 205 -12.75 12.00 -20.04
C ILE A 205 -13.43 11.59 -18.74
N PHE A 206 -14.19 12.51 -18.16
CA PHE A 206 -14.85 12.30 -16.87
C PHE A 206 -15.71 11.03 -16.85
N ASP A 207 -16.50 10.78 -17.90
CA ASP A 207 -17.40 9.62 -17.94
C ASP A 207 -16.66 8.28 -17.85
N LYS A 208 -15.46 8.19 -18.44
CA LYS A 208 -14.63 6.98 -18.32
C LYS A 208 -14.13 6.77 -16.89
N GLU A 209 -13.67 7.82 -16.21
CA GLU A 209 -13.22 7.74 -14.83
C GLU A 209 -14.40 7.43 -13.88
N TYR A 210 -15.59 7.99 -14.17
CA TYR A 210 -16.81 7.72 -13.44
C TYR A 210 -17.26 6.25 -13.60
N GLU A 211 -17.18 5.70 -14.80
CA GLU A 211 -17.48 4.28 -15.05
C GLU A 211 -16.58 3.35 -14.21
N MET A 212 -15.28 3.67 -14.07
CA MET A 212 -14.38 2.90 -13.20
C MET A 212 -14.76 3.03 -11.71
N PHE A 213 -15.23 4.21 -11.29
CA PHE A 213 -15.74 4.42 -9.95
C PHE A 213 -17.00 3.60 -9.66
N GLU A 214 -17.99 3.61 -10.58
CA GLU A 214 -19.25 2.86 -10.43
C GLU A 214 -19.05 1.36 -10.40
N ARG A 215 -18.17 0.84 -11.25
CA ARG A 215 -17.90 -0.61 -11.31
C ARG A 215 -17.24 -1.14 -10.05
N SER A 216 -16.92 -0.29 -9.08
CA SER A 216 -16.23 -0.66 -7.83
C SER A 216 -14.93 -1.46 -8.05
N VAL A 217 -14.38 -1.40 -9.27
CA VAL A 217 -13.10 -2.07 -9.55
C VAL A 217 -12.03 -1.38 -8.74
N THR A 218 -11.67 -2.05 -7.68
CA THR A 218 -11.07 -1.48 -6.49
C THR A 218 -9.76 -0.75 -6.73
N ASP A 219 -8.99 -1.12 -7.74
CA ASP A 219 -7.61 -0.64 -7.86
C ASP A 219 -7.35 0.33 -9.02
N VAL A 220 -8.36 0.68 -9.81
CA VAL A 220 -8.17 1.51 -11.01
C VAL A 220 -8.88 2.86 -10.96
N ALA A 221 -9.91 3.02 -10.15
CA ALA A 221 -10.62 4.29 -10.04
C ALA A 221 -9.69 5.42 -9.57
N MET A 222 -9.71 6.54 -10.27
CA MET A 222 -8.79 7.66 -10.04
C MET A 222 -8.85 8.19 -8.61
N ASP A 223 -10.04 8.29 -8.00
CA ASP A 223 -10.18 8.76 -6.63
C ASP A 223 -9.47 7.87 -5.61
N ARG A 224 -9.46 6.56 -5.83
CA ARG A 224 -8.73 5.59 -4.99
C ARG A 224 -7.22 5.73 -5.17
N LYS A 225 -6.76 5.88 -6.42
CA LYS A 225 -5.35 6.15 -6.70
C LYS A 225 -4.83 7.43 -6.06
N LEU A 226 -5.65 8.49 -6.08
CA LEU A 226 -5.32 9.74 -5.40
C LEU A 226 -5.28 9.59 -3.87
N GLY A 227 -6.21 8.80 -3.31
CA GLY A 227 -6.19 8.42 -1.90
C GLY A 227 -4.94 7.63 -1.52
N MET A 228 -4.58 6.65 -2.34
CA MET A 228 -3.33 5.88 -2.18
C MET A 228 -2.11 6.80 -2.20
N MET A 229 -2.04 7.78 -3.11
CA MET A 229 -0.93 8.74 -3.14
C MET A 229 -0.86 9.56 -1.85
N SER A 230 -2.00 10.05 -1.33
CA SER A 230 -2.06 10.73 -0.03
C SER A 230 -1.54 9.83 1.11
N GLY A 231 -2.02 8.59 1.16
CA GLY A 231 -1.61 7.61 2.17
C GLY A 231 -0.11 7.30 2.11
N CYS A 232 0.45 7.12 0.92
CA CYS A 232 1.88 6.87 0.72
C CYS A 232 2.76 8.00 1.30
N ARG A 233 2.34 9.28 1.22
CA ARG A 233 3.06 10.40 1.83
C ARG A 233 3.02 10.34 3.35
N LYS A 234 1.87 9.98 3.92
CA LYS A 234 1.72 9.77 5.36
C LYS A 234 2.59 8.61 5.88
N LEU A 235 2.67 7.51 5.13
CA LEU A 235 3.56 6.39 5.45
C LEU A 235 5.02 6.82 5.44
N PHE A 236 5.43 7.60 4.45
CA PHE A 236 6.79 8.10 4.38
C PHE A 236 7.12 9.07 5.54
N VAL A 237 6.15 9.86 6.00
CA VAL A 237 6.30 10.67 7.24
C VAL A 237 6.55 9.77 8.45
N LEU A 238 5.82 8.65 8.58
CA LEU A 238 6.05 7.71 9.68
C LEU A 238 7.45 7.09 9.62
N PHE A 239 7.94 6.78 8.42
CA PHE A 239 9.33 6.33 8.22
C PHE A 239 10.33 7.38 8.68
N LEU A 240 10.17 8.64 8.26
CA LEU A 240 11.09 9.72 8.63
C LEU A 240 11.11 9.96 10.15
N LYS A 241 9.95 9.90 10.80
CA LYS A 241 9.85 10.00 12.27
C LYS A 241 10.56 8.84 12.96
N GLU A 242 10.39 7.61 12.50
CA GLU A 242 11.10 6.44 13.02
C GLU A 242 12.61 6.54 12.81
N LEU A 243 13.02 7.04 11.65
CA LEU A 243 14.44 7.24 11.32
C LEU A 243 15.08 8.30 12.23
N SER A 244 14.36 9.36 12.56
CA SER A 244 14.85 10.50 13.36
C SER A 244 15.18 10.14 14.81
N GLU A 245 14.66 9.04 15.33
CA GLU A 245 14.99 8.56 16.67
C GLU A 245 16.49 8.18 16.79
N SER A 246 17.16 7.89 15.68
CA SER A 246 18.54 7.42 15.66
C SER A 246 19.47 8.13 14.68
N LEU A 247 18.95 8.97 13.78
CA LEU A 247 19.72 9.76 12.83
C LEU A 247 19.37 11.23 12.94
N ASN A 248 20.41 12.06 13.12
CA ASN A 248 20.22 13.50 13.04
C ASN A 248 20.31 13.94 11.56
N VAL A 249 19.15 14.10 10.94
CA VAL A 249 19.02 14.53 9.54
C VAL A 249 18.66 16.01 9.52
N ASP A 250 19.52 16.85 8.96
CA ASP A 250 19.22 18.27 8.82
C ASP A 250 18.00 18.48 7.91
N ASN A 251 17.15 19.45 8.22
CA ASN A 251 15.90 19.76 7.52
C ASN A 251 14.80 18.67 7.60
N LEU A 252 14.90 17.71 8.48
CA LEU A 252 13.90 16.63 8.61
C LEU A 252 12.49 17.16 8.91
N GLU A 253 12.36 18.15 9.80
CA GLU A 253 11.08 18.78 10.10
C GLU A 253 10.46 19.44 8.86
N THR A 254 11.27 20.15 8.08
CA THR A 254 10.84 20.74 6.81
C THR A 254 10.38 19.70 5.80
N LEU A 255 11.08 18.55 5.73
CA LEU A 255 10.66 17.41 4.89
C LEU A 255 9.32 16.84 5.33
N ILE A 256 9.13 16.64 6.63
CA ILE A 256 7.89 16.14 7.20
C ILE A 256 6.73 17.09 6.89
N ASP A 257 6.90 18.38 7.13
CA ASP A 257 5.87 19.39 6.87
C ASP A 257 5.45 19.40 5.38
N LYS A 258 6.43 19.35 4.47
CA LYS A 258 6.15 19.31 3.02
C LYS A 258 5.44 18.03 2.58
N LEU A 259 5.80 16.90 3.15
CA LEU A 259 5.12 15.62 2.88
C LEU A 259 3.69 15.62 3.40
N GLU A 260 3.46 16.12 4.61
CA GLU A 260 2.12 16.26 5.18
C GLU A 260 1.27 17.24 4.34
N TYR A 261 1.89 18.32 3.83
CA TYR A 261 1.23 19.23 2.92
C TYR A 261 0.87 18.58 1.59
N SER A 262 1.82 17.86 0.96
CA SER A 262 1.56 17.11 -0.27
C SER A 262 0.43 16.08 -0.06
N ALA A 263 0.42 15.35 1.06
CA ALA A 263 -0.66 14.42 1.39
C ALA A 263 -2.04 15.10 1.44
N LYS A 264 -2.12 16.30 2.02
CA LYS A 264 -3.36 17.10 2.06
C LYS A 264 -3.81 17.51 0.66
N LEU A 265 -2.88 17.90 -0.20
CA LEU A 265 -3.19 18.29 -1.58
C LEU A 265 -3.72 17.09 -2.39
N TRP A 266 -3.09 15.92 -2.33
CA TRP A 266 -3.58 14.70 -2.95
C TRP A 266 -4.98 14.33 -2.49
N ASN A 267 -5.25 14.42 -1.19
CA ASN A 267 -6.58 14.17 -0.64
C ASN A 267 -7.61 15.22 -1.10
N SER A 268 -7.20 16.47 -1.28
CA SER A 268 -8.08 17.52 -1.78
C SER A 268 -8.57 17.21 -3.19
N ILE A 269 -7.70 16.74 -4.09
CA ILE A 269 -8.09 16.32 -5.45
C ILE A 269 -9.06 15.15 -5.37
N LYS A 270 -8.78 14.13 -4.55
CA LYS A 270 -9.69 13.00 -4.29
C LYS A 270 -11.10 13.48 -3.90
N ILE A 271 -11.18 14.45 -2.98
CA ILE A 271 -12.46 14.99 -2.51
C ILE A 271 -13.18 15.74 -3.64
N ILE A 272 -12.47 16.57 -4.42
CA ILE A 272 -13.06 17.29 -5.56
C ILE A 272 -13.61 16.27 -6.56
N LEU A 273 -12.84 15.27 -6.94
CA LEU A 273 -13.25 14.25 -7.89
C LEU A 273 -14.48 13.47 -7.40
N ARG A 274 -14.48 13.04 -6.13
CA ARG A 274 -15.66 12.37 -5.52
C ARG A 274 -16.90 13.26 -5.52
N LYS A 275 -16.77 14.55 -5.23
CA LYS A 275 -17.88 15.47 -5.36
C LYS A 275 -18.41 15.53 -6.79
N CYS A 276 -17.53 15.48 -7.78
CA CYS A 276 -17.95 15.44 -9.19
C CYS A 276 -18.69 14.15 -9.55
N TYR A 277 -18.39 13.02 -8.92
CA TYR A 277 -19.10 11.76 -9.13
C TYR A 277 -20.56 11.81 -8.60
N PHE A 278 -20.79 12.50 -7.48
CA PHE A 278 -22.12 12.61 -6.86
C PHE A 278 -22.89 13.87 -7.24
N SER A 279 -22.25 14.83 -7.89
CA SER A 279 -22.85 16.08 -8.34
C SER A 279 -22.71 16.18 -9.86
N ARG A 280 -22.38 17.35 -10.35
CA ARG A 280 -22.09 17.57 -11.75
C ARG A 280 -20.63 17.99 -11.92
N TYR A 281 -19.90 17.23 -12.75
CA TYR A 281 -18.59 17.65 -13.22
C TYR A 281 -18.67 18.98 -13.99
N THR A 282 -17.70 19.85 -13.75
CA THR A 282 -17.59 21.15 -14.43
C THR A 282 -16.13 21.41 -14.86
N GLU A 283 -15.96 22.24 -15.91
CA GLU A 283 -14.62 22.72 -16.31
C GLU A 283 -13.89 23.43 -15.16
N LYS A 284 -14.63 24.09 -14.27
CA LYS A 284 -14.07 24.71 -13.06
C LYS A 284 -13.45 23.68 -12.13
N SER A 285 -14.07 22.48 -12.03
CA SER A 285 -13.52 21.39 -11.21
C SER A 285 -12.20 20.89 -11.79
N LEU A 286 -12.11 20.71 -13.11
CA LEU A 286 -10.86 20.32 -13.77
C LEU A 286 -9.77 21.38 -13.58
N LYS A 287 -10.10 22.64 -13.73
CA LYS A 287 -9.15 23.74 -13.51
C LYS A 287 -8.59 23.71 -12.08
N SER A 288 -9.46 23.53 -11.07
CA SER A 288 -9.02 23.40 -9.67
C SER A 288 -8.13 22.18 -9.44
N ILE A 289 -8.46 21.03 -10.04
CA ILE A 289 -7.62 19.81 -9.98
C ILE A 289 -6.24 20.09 -10.58
N LEU A 290 -6.18 20.72 -11.75
CA LEU A 290 -4.91 21.04 -12.43
C LEU A 290 -4.04 22.00 -11.61
N GLU A 291 -4.63 23.03 -11.00
CA GLU A 291 -3.93 23.97 -10.12
C GLU A 291 -3.30 23.24 -8.93
N ILE A 292 -4.06 22.37 -8.25
CA ILE A 292 -3.55 21.60 -7.11
C ILE A 292 -2.46 20.62 -7.55
N ILE A 293 -2.58 19.97 -8.71
CA ILE A 293 -1.55 19.02 -9.20
C ILE A 293 -0.26 19.76 -9.53
N GLN A 294 -0.32 20.97 -10.07
CA GLN A 294 0.87 21.79 -10.30
C GLN A 294 1.56 22.12 -8.97
N GLU A 295 0.80 22.44 -7.94
CA GLU A 295 1.33 22.68 -6.59
C GLU A 295 1.94 21.42 -5.97
N ILE A 296 1.30 20.25 -6.12
CA ILE A 296 1.86 18.96 -5.71
C ILE A 296 3.19 18.74 -6.43
N SER A 297 3.23 18.91 -7.75
CA SER A 297 4.43 18.71 -8.55
C SER A 297 5.60 19.56 -8.04
N SER A 298 5.38 20.85 -7.81
CA SER A 298 6.43 21.74 -7.28
C SER A 298 6.88 21.33 -5.88
N THR A 299 5.93 20.99 -4.99
CA THR A 299 6.23 20.55 -3.62
C THR A 299 7.01 19.24 -3.60
N GLU A 300 6.65 18.26 -4.41
CA GLU A 300 7.34 16.97 -4.43
C GLU A 300 8.71 17.02 -5.11
N LEU A 301 8.90 17.88 -6.09
CA LEU A 301 10.23 18.15 -6.65
C LEU A 301 11.14 18.83 -5.62
N GLU A 302 10.60 19.70 -4.80
CA GLU A 302 11.36 20.31 -3.69
C GLU A 302 11.70 19.29 -2.59
N ILE A 303 10.76 18.39 -2.22
CA ILE A 303 11.01 17.26 -1.31
C ILE A 303 12.14 16.40 -1.86
N PHE A 304 12.09 16.04 -3.14
CA PHE A 304 13.11 15.24 -3.80
C PHE A 304 14.48 15.93 -3.76
N TYR A 305 14.53 17.23 -4.02
CA TYR A 305 15.75 18.02 -3.89
C TYR A 305 16.31 18.00 -2.47
N LEU A 306 15.49 18.26 -1.46
CA LEU A 306 15.89 18.28 -0.06
C LEU A 306 16.46 16.92 0.38
N ILE A 307 15.82 15.81 0.00
CA ILE A 307 16.32 14.46 0.28
C ILE A 307 17.71 14.24 -0.34
N ASN A 308 17.92 14.68 -1.58
CA ASN A 308 19.22 14.50 -2.26
C ASN A 308 20.32 15.40 -1.67
N VAL A 309 20.00 16.60 -1.20
CA VAL A 309 20.96 17.48 -0.51
C VAL A 309 21.34 16.90 0.85
N SER A 310 20.39 16.34 1.59
CA SER A 310 20.65 15.67 2.88
C SER A 310 21.57 14.44 2.76
N LYS A 311 21.72 13.86 1.56
CA LYS A 311 22.69 12.78 1.28
C LYS A 311 24.13 13.17 1.59
N SER A 312 24.54 14.38 1.24
CA SER A 312 25.91 14.86 1.46
C SER A 312 26.25 15.03 2.95
N ILE A 313 25.27 15.35 3.77
CA ILE A 313 25.47 15.60 5.21
C ILE A 313 25.65 14.28 5.98
N ILE A 314 24.97 13.23 5.58
CA ILE A 314 25.06 11.90 6.23
C ILE A 314 26.35 11.16 5.81
N SER A 315 26.80 11.31 4.56
CA SER A 315 28.03 10.68 4.08
C SER A 315 29.31 11.25 4.70
N ASP A 316 29.26 12.49 5.15
CA ASP A 316 30.43 13.16 5.75
C ASP A 316 30.55 12.92 7.27
N LYS A 317 29.54 12.31 7.91
CA LYS A 317 29.52 12.01 9.36
C LYS A 317 29.75 10.52 9.71
N CYS A 318 29.84 9.63 8.71
CA CYS A 318 30.22 8.22 8.83
C CYS A 318 31.65 7.97 8.37
#